data_c5f494770a732489dfb9803cb79d836f
#
_entry.id   c5f494770a732489dfb9803cb79d836f
#
_cell.length_a   1.000
_cell.length_b   1.000
_cell.length_c   1.000
_cell.angle_alpha   90.00
_cell.angle_beta   90.00
_cell.angle_gamma   90.00
#
_symmetry.space_group_name_H-M   'P 1'
#
loop_
_entity.id
_entity.type
_entity.pdbx_description
1 polymer ?
#
loop_
_entity_poly.entity_id
_entity_poly.type
_entity_poly.pdbx_seq_one_letter_code
_entity_poly.pdbx_strand_id
1 'polypeptide(L)'
;MTLQTSTPARVRYAPSPTGDPHVGNIRTAVWTWLYARHTGGQFLIRLEDTDQARAVPGSLERILESLRWLGLDWDEGPDIGGPYGPYVQSERLPLYQEAAA
;
A
#
# COMPACT_ATOMS: atom_id res chain seq x y z
N MET A 1 29.07 -2.10 16.61
CA MET A 1 27.86 -2.81 17.01
C MET A 1 27.07 -3.20 15.79
N THR A 2 26.63 -4.40 15.77
CA THR A 2 25.84 -4.88 14.64
C THR A 2 24.38 -4.67 14.91
N LEU A 3 23.75 -3.89 14.09
CA LEU A 3 22.32 -3.77 14.16
C LEU A 3 21.69 -5.05 13.68
N GLN A 4 20.82 -5.54 14.47
CA GLN A 4 20.09 -6.73 14.11
C GLN A 4 18.99 -6.35 13.14
N THR A 5 19.30 -6.47 11.90
CA THR A 5 18.25 -6.39 10.93
C THR A 5 17.66 -7.74 10.71
N SER A 6 17.55 -8.40 11.64
CA SER A 6 17.23 -9.75 11.59
C SER A 6 16.18 -10.15 10.60
N THR A 7 14.96 -9.74 10.72
CA THR A 7 13.88 -10.25 9.89
C THR A 7 13.45 -9.19 8.88
N PRO A 8 13.46 -9.51 7.60
CA PRO A 8 12.91 -8.60 6.59
C PRO A 8 11.46 -8.27 6.92
N ALA A 9 11.14 -6.99 6.91
CA ALA A 9 9.80 -6.53 7.21
C ALA A 9 8.89 -6.64 5.99
N ARG A 10 7.64 -7.02 6.23
CA ARG A 10 6.61 -6.95 5.20
C ARG A 10 5.64 -5.86 5.63
N VAL A 11 5.64 -4.75 4.91
CA VAL A 11 4.91 -3.54 5.30
C VAL A 11 3.95 -3.10 4.23
N ARG A 12 2.92 -2.39 4.64
CA ARG A 12 1.83 -1.98 3.75
C ARG A 12 1.56 -0.50 3.88
N TYR A 13 1.39 0.14 2.73
CA TYR A 13 0.80 1.47 2.63
C TYR A 13 -0.64 1.29 2.18
N ALA A 14 -1.58 1.85 2.91
CA ALA A 14 -3.01 1.65 2.68
C ALA A 14 -3.72 2.98 2.42
N PRO A 15 -3.56 3.56 1.23
CA PRO A 15 -4.20 4.83 0.92
C PRO A 15 -5.69 4.67 0.66
N SER A 16 -6.45 5.75 0.96
CA SER A 16 -7.87 5.83 0.63
C SER A 16 -8.04 6.64 -0.67
N PRO A 17 -8.93 6.22 -1.58
CA PRO A 17 -9.09 6.90 -2.88
C PRO A 17 -10.06 8.08 -2.76
N THR A 18 -9.84 8.99 -1.82
CA THR A 18 -10.77 10.06 -1.50
C THR A 18 -10.34 11.42 -2.03
N GLY A 19 -9.40 11.44 -2.97
CA GLY A 19 -8.91 12.66 -3.58
C GLY A 19 -7.44 12.55 -3.92
N ASP A 20 -6.82 13.70 -4.14
CA ASP A 20 -5.40 13.73 -4.44
C ASP A 20 -4.58 13.42 -3.19
N PRO A 21 -3.46 12.73 -3.33
CA PRO A 21 -2.60 12.48 -2.18
C PRO A 21 -2.02 13.80 -1.67
N HIS A 22 -1.94 13.93 -0.36
CA HIS A 22 -1.32 15.09 0.25
C HIS A 22 -0.05 14.69 0.99
N VAL A 23 0.71 15.69 1.40
CA VAL A 23 2.05 15.51 1.95
C VAL A 23 2.09 14.57 3.16
N GLY A 24 1.06 14.58 3.99
CA GLY A 24 1.01 13.70 5.15
C GLY A 24 0.92 12.23 4.77
N ASN A 25 0.09 11.91 3.77
CA ASN A 25 -0.05 10.54 3.29
C ASN A 25 1.22 10.09 2.56
N ILE A 26 1.79 10.96 1.77
CA ILE A 26 3.03 10.65 1.05
C ILE A 26 4.19 10.43 2.03
N ARG A 27 4.25 11.21 3.09
CA ARG A 27 5.25 11.01 4.13
C ARG A 27 5.17 9.61 4.73
N THR A 28 3.96 9.16 5.03
CA THR A 28 3.74 7.81 5.55
C THR A 28 4.25 6.75 4.56
N ALA A 29 3.96 6.93 3.29
CA ALA A 29 4.44 6.01 2.25
C ALA A 29 5.97 5.96 2.21
N VAL A 30 6.62 7.12 2.27
CA VAL A 30 8.07 7.20 2.23
C VAL A 30 8.70 6.49 3.44
N TRP A 31 8.21 6.76 4.64
CA TRP A 31 8.73 6.11 5.84
C TRP A 31 8.55 4.60 5.79
N THR A 32 7.39 4.14 5.36
CA THR A 32 7.08 2.72 5.26
C THR A 32 8.00 2.05 4.25
N TRP A 33 8.19 2.70 3.10
CA TRP A 33 9.08 2.22 2.04
C TRP A 33 10.53 2.13 2.52
N LEU A 34 11.01 3.18 3.20
CA LEU A 34 12.37 3.20 3.74
C LEU A 34 12.59 2.04 4.70
N TYR A 35 11.63 1.77 5.56
CA TYR A 35 11.76 0.68 6.51
C TYR A 35 11.84 -0.67 5.80
N ALA A 36 10.99 -0.88 4.80
CA ALA A 36 11.02 -2.10 4.02
C ALA A 36 12.38 -2.28 3.33
N ARG A 37 12.87 -1.26 2.69
CA ARG A 37 14.14 -1.35 1.97
C ARG A 37 15.33 -1.50 2.92
N HIS A 38 15.29 -0.84 4.07
CA HIS A 38 16.34 -0.97 5.08
C HIS A 38 16.45 -2.40 5.63
N THR A 39 15.33 -3.07 5.81
CA THR A 39 15.32 -4.43 6.33
C THR A 39 15.47 -5.49 5.25
N GLY A 40 15.50 -5.10 3.99
CA GLY A 40 15.51 -6.05 2.87
C GLY A 40 14.19 -6.76 2.68
N GLY A 41 13.10 -6.17 3.17
CA GLY A 41 11.78 -6.76 3.12
C GLY A 41 10.95 -6.32 1.94
N GLN A 42 9.64 -6.37 2.10
CA GLN A 42 8.69 -6.09 1.03
C GLN A 42 7.81 -4.91 1.38
N PHE A 43 7.57 -4.06 0.40
CA PHE A 43 6.65 -2.95 0.48
C PHE A 43 5.50 -3.20 -0.47
N LEU A 44 4.29 -3.19 0.05
CA LEU A 44 3.11 -3.41 -0.78
C LEU A 44 2.11 -2.27 -0.58
N ILE A 45 1.27 -2.08 -1.59
CA ILE A 45 0.21 -1.09 -1.57
C ILE A 45 -1.12 -1.83 -1.62
N ARG A 46 -2.03 -1.47 -0.72
CA ARG A 46 -3.41 -1.98 -0.76
C ARG A 46 -4.36 -0.81 -0.62
N LEU A 47 -5.13 -0.57 -1.66
CA LEU A 47 -6.10 0.52 -1.65
C LEU A 47 -7.20 0.25 -0.62
N GLU A 48 -7.45 1.21 0.23
CA GLU A 48 -8.45 1.10 1.28
C GLU A 48 -9.68 1.92 0.87
N ASP A 49 -10.59 1.29 0.15
CA ASP A 49 -11.75 1.93 -0.46
C ASP A 49 -13.05 1.63 0.28
N THR A 50 -12.99 1.58 1.60
CA THR A 50 -14.17 1.26 2.41
C THR A 50 -15.25 2.34 2.38
N ASP A 51 -14.87 3.60 2.20
CA ASP A 51 -15.81 4.70 2.07
C ASP A 51 -16.10 4.98 0.60
N GLN A 52 -16.98 4.18 0.02
CA GLN A 52 -17.31 4.26 -1.40
C GLN A 52 -17.97 5.59 -1.77
N ALA A 53 -18.69 6.21 -0.84
CA ALA A 53 -19.38 7.48 -1.11
C ALA A 53 -18.39 8.64 -1.32
N ARG A 54 -17.18 8.51 -0.78
CA ARG A 54 -16.15 9.55 -0.89
C ARG A 54 -15.07 9.21 -1.90
N ALA A 55 -15.20 8.09 -2.59
CA ALA A 55 -14.22 7.68 -3.58
C ALA A 55 -14.23 8.64 -4.77
N VAL A 56 -13.03 9.05 -5.20
CA VAL A 56 -12.84 9.98 -6.32
C VAL A 56 -12.25 9.20 -7.50
N PRO A 57 -12.92 9.19 -8.66
CA PRO A 57 -12.38 8.50 -9.83
C PRO A 57 -10.98 8.99 -10.18
N GLY A 58 -10.10 8.06 -10.52
CA GLY A 58 -8.72 8.39 -10.88
C GLY A 58 -7.79 8.62 -9.70
N SER A 59 -8.28 8.54 -8.47
CA SER A 59 -7.47 8.79 -7.28
C SER A 59 -6.34 7.76 -7.14
N LEU A 60 -6.63 6.49 -7.41
CA LEU A 60 -5.61 5.44 -7.33
C LEU A 60 -4.45 5.73 -8.27
N GLU A 61 -4.76 6.08 -9.51
CA GLU A 61 -3.73 6.36 -10.51
C GLU A 61 -2.86 7.54 -10.09
N ARG A 62 -3.46 8.58 -9.51
CA ARG A 62 -2.71 9.74 -9.03
C ARG A 62 -1.81 9.40 -7.84
N ILE A 63 -2.30 8.53 -6.96
CA ILE A 63 -1.49 8.06 -5.82
C ILE A 63 -0.27 7.30 -6.33
N LEU A 64 -0.47 6.34 -7.21
CA LEU A 64 0.62 5.54 -7.75
C LEU A 64 1.61 6.40 -8.55
N GLU A 65 1.11 7.33 -9.32
CA GLU A 65 1.95 8.25 -10.08
C GLU A 65 2.81 9.12 -9.16
N SER A 66 2.23 9.62 -8.08
CA SER A 66 2.97 10.41 -7.10
C SER A 66 4.11 9.60 -6.47
N LEU A 67 3.86 8.34 -6.14
CA LEU A 67 4.90 7.49 -5.57
C LEU A 67 6.02 7.21 -6.57
N ARG A 68 5.67 6.98 -7.82
CA ARG A 68 6.66 6.78 -8.89
C ARG A 68 7.50 8.04 -9.10
N TRP A 69 6.86 9.19 -9.07
CA TRP A 69 7.56 10.47 -9.22
C TRP A 69 8.62 10.66 -8.12
N LEU A 70 8.34 10.18 -6.92
CA LEU A 70 9.31 10.22 -5.82
C LEU A 70 10.38 9.14 -5.91
N GLY A 71 10.30 8.26 -6.89
CA GLY A 71 11.26 7.19 -7.04
C GLY A 71 10.99 5.97 -6.21
N LEU A 72 9.80 5.85 -5.62
CA LEU A 72 9.45 4.66 -4.85
C LEU A 72 8.99 3.55 -5.79
N ASP A 73 9.33 2.33 -5.42
CA ASP A 73 8.85 1.14 -6.08
C ASP A 73 8.12 0.25 -5.05
N TRP A 74 7.34 -0.68 -5.51
CA TRP A 74 6.65 -1.61 -4.62
C TRP A 74 6.66 -3.01 -5.20
N ASP A 75 6.54 -3.97 -4.31
CA ASP A 75 6.65 -5.38 -4.66
C ASP A 75 5.31 -6.00 -4.99
N GLU A 76 4.24 -5.46 -4.41
CA GLU A 76 2.88 -5.92 -4.64
C GLU A 76 1.94 -4.74 -4.57
N GLY A 77 0.89 -4.77 -5.35
CA GLY A 77 -0.08 -3.69 -5.35
C GLY A 77 -1.22 -3.89 -6.33
N PRO A 78 -2.19 -2.95 -6.38
CA PRO A 78 -3.37 -3.11 -7.22
C PRO A 78 -3.06 -3.06 -8.73
N ASP A 79 -1.91 -2.52 -9.10
CA ASP A 79 -1.51 -2.43 -10.51
C ASP A 79 -0.68 -3.63 -10.94
N ILE A 80 0.24 -4.10 -10.10
CA ILE A 80 1.15 -5.17 -10.46
C ILE A 80 0.74 -6.53 -9.91
N GLY A 81 -0.22 -6.55 -8.99
CA GLY A 81 -0.64 -7.80 -8.37
C GLY A 81 0.36 -8.35 -7.39
N GLY A 82 0.25 -9.64 -7.13
CA GLY A 82 1.11 -10.35 -6.21
C GLY A 82 0.45 -11.60 -5.68
N PRO A 83 1.16 -12.37 -4.84
CA PRO A 83 0.66 -13.66 -4.38
C PRO A 83 -0.48 -13.60 -3.35
N TYR A 84 -0.73 -12.46 -2.75
CA TYR A 84 -1.71 -12.31 -1.68
C TYR A 84 -2.82 -11.31 -2.02
N GLY A 85 -3.17 -11.23 -3.31
CA GLY A 85 -4.26 -10.37 -3.75
C GLY A 85 -5.63 -10.81 -3.24
N PRO A 86 -6.67 -10.02 -3.49
CA PRO A 86 -6.62 -8.70 -4.16
C PRO A 86 -5.99 -7.61 -3.29
N TYR A 87 -5.58 -6.53 -3.95
CA TYR A 87 -4.94 -5.38 -3.26
C TYR A 87 -5.85 -4.14 -3.24
N VAL A 88 -7.13 -4.35 -3.38
CA VAL A 88 -8.19 -3.36 -3.19
C VAL A 88 -9.11 -3.91 -2.12
N GLN A 89 -9.31 -3.18 -1.05
CA GLN A 89 -9.97 -3.74 0.13
C GLN A 89 -11.40 -4.21 -0.15
N SER A 90 -12.17 -3.48 -0.95
CA SER A 90 -13.53 -3.89 -1.28
C SER A 90 -13.59 -5.23 -2.01
N GLU A 91 -12.53 -5.59 -2.72
CA GLU A 91 -12.46 -6.86 -3.44
C GLU A 91 -12.08 -8.03 -2.53
N ARG A 92 -11.76 -7.76 -1.27
CA ARG A 92 -11.36 -8.77 -0.31
C ARG A 92 -12.51 -9.24 0.59
N LEU A 93 -13.71 -8.72 0.40
CA LEU A 93 -14.87 -9.08 1.22
C LEU A 93 -15.10 -10.60 1.29
N PRO A 94 -15.00 -11.36 0.19
CA PRO A 94 -15.16 -12.81 0.29
C PRO A 94 -14.15 -13.47 1.22
N LEU A 95 -12.91 -12.97 1.26
CA LEU A 95 -11.89 -13.48 2.17
C LEU A 95 -12.24 -13.20 3.62
N TYR A 96 -12.75 -12.01 3.89
CA TYR A 96 -13.13 -11.61 5.25
C TYR A 96 -14.33 -12.42 5.73
N GLN A 97 -15.29 -12.67 4.86
CA GLN A 97 -16.45 -13.50 5.19
C GLN A 97 -16.02 -14.94 5.50
N GLU A 98 -15.12 -15.49 4.72
CA GLU A 98 -14.59 -16.82 4.96
C GLU A 98 -13.87 -16.90 6.30
N ALA A 99 -13.05 -15.90 6.62
CA ALA A 99 -12.30 -15.89 7.86
C ALA A 99 -13.19 -15.72 9.10
N ALA A 100 -14.34 -15.06 8.94
CA ALA A 100 -15.27 -14.83 10.03
C ALA A 100 -16.22 -16.00 10.30
N ALA A 101 -16.28 -16.95 9.39
CA ALA A 101 -17.19 -18.09 9.48
C ALA A 101 -16.77 -19.10 10.54
#